data_43985fa836a7c97d852cbab7cb5bf6cc
#
_entry.id   43985fa836a7c97d852cbab7cb5bf6cc
#
_cell.length_a   1.000
_cell.length_b   1.000
_cell.length_c   1.000
_cell.angle_alpha   90.00
_cell.angle_beta   90.00
_cell.angle_gamma   90.00
#
_symmetry.space_group_name_H-M   'P 1'
#
loop_
_entity.id
_entity.type
_entity.pdbx_description
1 polymer ?
#
loop_
_entity_poly.entity_id
_entity_poly.type
_entity_poly.pdbx_seq_one_letter_code
_entity_poly.pdbx_strand_id
1 'polypeptide(L)'
;VISSREAIALAKKRAGVKDVKKSVIGVAGELVKGTTTTVHYDRVNPTIRIGMQELRMIIEKVQEKAFERIKRQLAWETGQDDIEVKLINAALVDVRIDGYRVTNPLNFQGGDVSMSVFNAYAPMVHLGALETIAKDLGLDLLSVAAEPYAVARAIEVEDMIDFSAIFIDVGGGTSDIAVVRNGGLEGTKMFAVGGRAFTKRLAQVAGIGFDAAEKMKIGYSLGKLPPDQTADIAKLFE
;
A
#
# COMPACT_ATOMS: atom_id res chain seq x y z
N VAL A 1 3.20 -20.15 -6.88
CA VAL A 1 2.05 -20.89 -7.44
C VAL A 1 1.48 -21.91 -6.44
N ILE A 2 2.30 -22.80 -5.81
CA ILE A 2 1.79 -23.85 -4.89
C ILE A 2 1.05 -23.24 -3.71
N SER A 3 1.70 -22.38 -2.93
CA SER A 3 1.10 -21.71 -1.76
C SER A 3 -0.13 -20.89 -2.11
N SER A 4 -0.12 -20.22 -3.27
CA SER A 4 -1.28 -19.46 -3.76
C SER A 4 -2.46 -20.37 -4.08
N ARG A 5 -2.20 -21.56 -4.67
CA ARG A 5 -3.23 -22.55 -4.98
C ARG A 5 -3.87 -23.10 -3.71
N GLU A 6 -3.08 -23.40 -2.69
CA GLU A 6 -3.56 -23.85 -1.38
C GLU A 6 -4.39 -22.76 -0.68
N ALA A 7 -3.92 -21.52 -0.70
CA ALA A 7 -4.64 -20.38 -0.12
C ALA A 7 -5.99 -20.15 -0.79
N ILE A 8 -6.05 -20.21 -2.13
CA ILE A 8 -7.29 -20.10 -2.90
C ILE A 8 -8.24 -21.25 -2.59
N ALA A 9 -7.74 -22.48 -2.52
CA ALA A 9 -8.57 -23.64 -2.18
C ALA A 9 -9.19 -23.51 -0.79
N LEU A 10 -8.40 -23.06 0.20
CA LEU A 10 -8.86 -22.80 1.57
C LEU A 10 -9.89 -21.68 1.61
N ALA A 11 -9.64 -20.57 0.89
CA ALA A 11 -10.55 -19.44 0.82
C ALA A 11 -11.88 -19.83 0.17
N LYS A 12 -11.87 -20.57 -0.96
CA LYS A 12 -13.07 -21.10 -1.60
C LYS A 12 -13.87 -21.98 -0.65
N LYS A 13 -13.19 -22.87 0.08
CA LYS A 13 -13.83 -23.74 1.06
C LYS A 13 -14.52 -22.96 2.18
N ARG A 14 -13.84 -21.94 2.73
CA ARG A 14 -14.38 -21.09 3.80
C ARG A 14 -15.56 -20.24 3.34
N ALA A 15 -15.49 -19.72 2.11
CA ALA A 15 -16.56 -18.90 1.52
C ALA A 15 -17.74 -19.74 0.96
N GLY A 16 -17.64 -21.05 0.91
CA GLY A 16 -18.66 -21.91 0.30
C GLY A 16 -18.79 -21.74 -1.22
N VAL A 17 -17.79 -21.17 -1.90
CA VAL A 17 -17.79 -20.90 -3.35
C VAL A 17 -17.00 -21.99 -4.10
N LYS A 18 -17.56 -22.47 -5.22
CA LYS A 18 -16.92 -23.52 -6.02
C LYS A 18 -15.93 -22.95 -7.04
N ASP A 19 -16.26 -21.82 -7.65
CA ASP A 19 -15.45 -21.21 -8.69
C ASP A 19 -15.27 -19.72 -8.47
N VAL A 20 -14.02 -19.27 -8.65
CA VAL A 20 -13.64 -17.85 -8.62
C VAL A 20 -12.69 -17.63 -9.77
N LYS A 21 -13.05 -16.77 -10.71
CA LYS A 21 -12.23 -16.42 -11.87
C LYS A 21 -11.58 -15.04 -11.72
N LYS A 22 -12.31 -14.06 -11.21
CA LYS A 22 -11.85 -12.69 -11.08
C LYS A 22 -11.04 -12.51 -9.79
N SER A 23 -9.90 -11.82 -9.89
CA SER A 23 -9.02 -11.55 -8.74
C SER A 23 -8.46 -10.14 -8.76
N VAL A 24 -8.19 -9.64 -7.56
CA VAL A 24 -7.31 -8.50 -7.31
C VAL A 24 -6.12 -9.04 -6.52
N ILE A 25 -4.91 -8.63 -6.87
CA ILE A 25 -3.70 -9.05 -6.16
C ILE A 25 -3.17 -7.85 -5.39
N GLY A 26 -3.01 -8.02 -4.07
CA GLY A 26 -2.26 -7.11 -3.23
C GLY A 26 -0.76 -7.30 -3.43
N VAL A 27 -0.01 -6.20 -3.44
CA VAL A 27 1.45 -6.19 -3.56
C VAL A 27 2.04 -5.48 -2.37
N ALA A 28 2.93 -6.18 -1.66
CA ALA A 28 3.61 -5.65 -0.48
C ALA A 28 4.56 -4.50 -0.82
N GLY A 29 4.86 -3.67 0.18
CA GLY A 29 5.60 -2.43 0.03
C GLY A 29 7.02 -2.56 -0.51
N GLU A 30 7.67 -3.73 -0.39
CA GLU A 30 9.00 -3.94 -1.00
C GLU A 30 8.96 -3.93 -2.54
N LEU A 31 7.84 -4.38 -3.12
CA LEU A 31 7.61 -4.45 -4.57
C LEU A 31 6.90 -3.23 -5.14
N VAL A 32 6.55 -2.26 -4.28
CA VAL A 32 5.79 -1.07 -4.65
C VAL A 32 6.41 0.15 -3.98
N LYS A 33 6.50 1.24 -4.73
CA LYS A 33 6.90 2.55 -4.20
C LYS A 33 5.73 3.52 -4.30
N GLY A 34 5.24 3.97 -3.14
CA GLY A 34 4.16 4.94 -3.03
C GLY A 34 4.67 6.32 -2.60
N THR A 35 4.26 7.36 -3.31
CA THR A 35 4.59 8.74 -2.97
C THR A 35 3.46 9.69 -3.30
N THR A 36 3.24 10.67 -2.42
CA THR A 36 2.39 11.80 -2.73
C THR A 36 3.22 12.94 -3.31
N THR A 37 2.78 13.41 -4.45
CA THR A 37 3.43 14.50 -5.19
C THR A 37 2.45 15.64 -5.34
N THR A 38 2.90 16.85 -5.01
CA THR A 38 2.14 18.09 -5.16
C THR A 38 2.69 18.91 -6.32
N VAL A 39 1.80 19.43 -7.14
CA VAL A 39 2.11 20.38 -8.20
C VAL A 39 1.28 21.63 -7.97
N HIS A 40 1.91 22.78 -8.12
CA HIS A 40 1.25 24.08 -8.27
C HIS A 40 1.17 24.42 -9.73
N TYR A 41 0.01 24.84 -10.18
CA TYR A 41 -0.28 25.22 -11.55
C TYR A 41 -0.89 26.61 -11.59
N ASP A 42 -0.08 27.58 -12.05
CA ASP A 42 -0.51 28.95 -12.29
C ASP A 42 -1.32 28.99 -13.60
N ARG A 43 -2.58 29.36 -13.48
CA ARG A 43 -3.51 29.44 -14.61
C ARG A 43 -3.36 30.72 -15.38
N VAL A 44 -3.27 30.63 -16.69
CA VAL A 44 -3.18 31.80 -17.58
C VAL A 44 -4.47 32.65 -17.50
N ASN A 45 -5.63 31.99 -17.35
CA ASN A 45 -6.94 32.65 -17.34
C ASN A 45 -7.72 32.29 -16.08
N PRO A 46 -7.52 33.00 -14.96
CA PRO A 46 -8.15 32.69 -13.68
C PRO A 46 -9.68 32.85 -13.67
N THR A 47 -10.24 33.60 -14.58
CA THR A 47 -11.69 33.86 -14.71
C THR A 47 -12.44 32.78 -15.49
N ILE A 48 -11.72 31.92 -16.23
CA ILE A 48 -12.33 30.80 -16.95
C ILE A 48 -12.51 29.65 -15.96
N ARG A 49 -13.63 28.93 -16.06
CA ARG A 49 -13.88 27.76 -15.22
C ARG A 49 -12.95 26.60 -15.59
N ILE A 50 -12.44 25.90 -14.58
CA ILE A 50 -11.61 24.71 -14.75
C ILE A 50 -12.44 23.62 -15.43
N GLY A 51 -11.99 23.20 -16.62
CA GLY A 51 -12.59 22.13 -17.41
C GLY A 51 -11.87 20.79 -17.23
N MET A 52 -12.48 19.71 -17.74
CA MET A 52 -11.91 18.35 -17.70
C MET A 52 -10.56 18.25 -18.41
N GLN A 53 -10.35 18.99 -19.50
CA GLN A 53 -9.10 18.95 -20.25
C GLN A 53 -7.94 19.55 -19.43
N GLU A 54 -8.18 20.70 -18.80
CA GLU A 54 -7.22 21.36 -17.92
C GLU A 54 -6.90 20.49 -16.70
N LEU A 55 -7.93 19.88 -16.09
CA LEU A 55 -7.74 18.97 -14.95
C LEU A 55 -6.88 17.75 -15.31
N ARG A 56 -7.11 17.15 -16.48
CA ARG A 56 -6.27 16.04 -16.97
C ARG A 56 -4.82 16.45 -17.13
N MET A 57 -4.58 17.60 -17.75
CA MET A 57 -3.23 18.14 -17.93
C MET A 57 -2.51 18.37 -16.58
N ILE A 58 -3.21 18.86 -15.56
CA ILE A 58 -2.63 19.05 -14.23
C ILE A 58 -2.29 17.67 -13.61
N ILE A 59 -3.19 16.69 -13.69
CA ILE A 59 -2.95 15.32 -13.20
C ILE A 59 -1.74 14.69 -13.91
N GLU A 60 -1.64 14.82 -15.22
CA GLU A 60 -0.51 14.30 -16.01
C GLU A 60 0.82 14.90 -15.53
N LYS A 61 0.87 16.21 -15.29
CA LYS A 61 2.06 16.86 -14.71
C LYS A 61 2.43 16.33 -13.32
N VAL A 62 1.42 16.03 -12.47
CA VAL A 62 1.66 15.44 -11.16
C VAL A 62 2.25 14.04 -11.32
N GLN A 63 1.69 13.23 -12.22
CA GLN A 63 2.14 11.85 -12.46
C GLN A 63 3.54 11.81 -13.07
N GLU A 64 3.85 12.68 -14.00
CA GLU A 64 5.19 12.83 -14.59
C GLU A 64 6.23 13.14 -13.51
N LYS A 65 5.98 14.14 -12.66
CA LYS A 65 6.85 14.50 -11.55
C LYS A 65 7.01 13.35 -10.53
N ALA A 66 5.93 12.61 -10.26
CA ALA A 66 5.97 11.45 -9.39
C ALA A 66 6.79 10.32 -10.00
N PHE A 67 6.63 10.05 -11.30
CA PHE A 67 7.36 9.04 -12.04
C PHE A 67 8.87 9.30 -12.02
N GLU A 68 9.29 10.53 -12.33
CA GLU A 68 10.69 10.94 -12.29
C GLU A 68 11.32 10.79 -10.88
N ARG A 69 10.55 11.10 -9.84
CA ARG A 69 10.98 10.93 -8.45
C ARG A 69 11.20 9.45 -8.12
N ILE A 70 10.26 8.59 -8.49
CA ILE A 70 10.32 7.15 -8.22
C ILE A 70 11.46 6.49 -9.01
N LYS A 71 11.66 6.85 -10.27
CA LYS A 71 12.80 6.35 -11.05
C LYS A 71 14.14 6.66 -10.38
N ARG A 72 14.35 7.91 -9.96
CA ARG A 72 15.57 8.31 -9.24
C ARG A 72 15.75 7.56 -7.93
N GLN A 73 14.66 7.36 -7.17
CA GLN A 73 14.71 6.61 -5.92
C GLN A 73 15.10 5.15 -6.15
N LEU A 74 14.48 4.49 -7.13
CA LEU A 74 14.78 3.10 -7.48
C LEU A 74 16.21 2.93 -8.01
N ALA A 75 16.67 3.84 -8.87
CA ALA A 75 18.05 3.84 -9.35
C ALA A 75 19.05 3.92 -8.20
N TRP A 76 18.79 4.80 -7.22
CA TRP A 76 19.64 4.92 -6.03
C TRP A 76 19.60 3.67 -5.14
N GLU A 77 18.40 3.07 -4.92
CA GLU A 77 18.25 1.88 -4.07
C GLU A 77 18.82 0.61 -4.69
N THR A 78 18.75 0.47 -6.00
CA THR A 78 19.12 -0.77 -6.71
C THR A 78 20.45 -0.70 -7.47
N GLY A 79 20.95 0.51 -7.70
CA GLY A 79 22.11 0.76 -8.57
C GLY A 79 21.83 0.53 -10.07
N GLN A 80 20.56 0.47 -10.48
CA GLN A 80 20.12 0.26 -11.87
C GLN A 80 19.32 1.45 -12.35
N ASP A 81 19.75 2.10 -13.44
CA ASP A 81 19.11 3.31 -13.96
C ASP A 81 17.89 3.01 -14.88
N ASP A 82 17.80 1.80 -15.45
CA ASP A 82 16.81 1.42 -16.47
C ASP A 82 15.70 0.50 -15.93
N ILE A 83 15.25 0.72 -14.68
CA ILE A 83 14.12 -0.05 -14.17
C ILE A 83 12.82 0.49 -14.76
N GLU A 84 12.16 -0.35 -15.54
CA GLU A 84 10.80 -0.06 -16.01
C GLU A 84 9.79 -0.20 -14.86
N VAL A 85 9.01 0.86 -14.64
CA VAL A 85 7.96 0.91 -13.62
C VAL A 85 6.62 1.26 -14.25
N LYS A 86 5.55 0.73 -13.67
CA LYS A 86 4.17 1.02 -14.07
C LYS A 86 3.39 1.58 -12.88
N LEU A 87 2.59 2.61 -13.16
CA LEU A 87 1.61 3.12 -12.19
C LEU A 87 0.54 2.05 -11.94
N ILE A 88 0.35 1.67 -10.68
CA ILE A 88 -0.65 0.68 -10.27
C ILE A 88 -1.83 1.31 -9.53
N ASN A 89 -1.57 2.36 -8.74
CA ASN A 89 -2.61 3.12 -8.07
C ASN A 89 -2.32 4.62 -8.17
N ALA A 90 -3.39 5.40 -8.32
CA ALA A 90 -3.38 6.84 -8.15
C ALA A 90 -4.61 7.27 -7.36
N ALA A 91 -4.43 8.18 -6.41
CA ALA A 91 -5.52 8.74 -5.61
C ALA A 91 -5.31 10.23 -5.38
N LEU A 92 -6.36 11.00 -5.58
CA LEU A 92 -6.36 12.42 -5.24
C LEU A 92 -6.34 12.56 -3.71
N VAL A 93 -5.40 13.34 -3.21
CA VAL A 93 -5.17 13.55 -1.76
C VAL A 93 -5.69 14.91 -1.33
N ASP A 94 -5.32 15.96 -2.05
CA ASP A 94 -5.73 17.33 -1.76
C ASP A 94 -5.79 18.15 -3.04
N VAL A 95 -6.77 19.03 -3.12
CA VAL A 95 -6.87 20.05 -4.17
C VAL A 95 -7.20 21.38 -3.54
N ARG A 96 -6.46 22.40 -3.96
CA ARG A 96 -6.68 23.78 -3.54
C ARG A 96 -6.73 24.69 -4.74
N ILE A 97 -7.61 25.70 -4.63
CA ILE A 97 -7.73 26.79 -5.60
C ILE A 97 -7.52 28.08 -4.82
N ASP A 98 -6.50 28.86 -5.20
CA ASP A 98 -6.08 30.08 -4.49
C ASP A 98 -5.89 29.87 -2.97
N GLY A 99 -5.35 28.67 -2.60
CA GLY A 99 -5.12 28.26 -1.22
C GLY A 99 -6.32 27.62 -0.52
N TYR A 100 -7.53 27.70 -1.05
CA TYR A 100 -8.75 27.12 -0.46
C TYR A 100 -8.95 25.67 -0.90
N ARG A 101 -9.15 24.78 0.05
CA ARG A 101 -9.40 23.36 -0.23
C ARG A 101 -10.77 23.17 -0.89
N VAL A 102 -10.78 22.35 -1.96
CA VAL A 102 -11.99 21.97 -2.68
C VAL A 102 -12.03 20.46 -2.88
N THR A 103 -13.22 19.85 -2.84
CA THR A 103 -13.40 18.41 -3.07
C THR A 103 -13.34 18.05 -4.56
N ASN A 104 -13.82 18.96 -5.42
CA ASN A 104 -13.82 18.79 -6.86
C ASN A 104 -13.51 20.15 -7.51
N PRO A 105 -12.38 20.30 -8.23
CA PRO A 105 -11.98 21.57 -8.83
C PRO A 105 -12.78 21.94 -10.07
N LEU A 106 -13.56 21.01 -10.64
CA LEU A 106 -14.34 21.28 -11.86
C LEU A 106 -15.33 22.43 -11.66
N ASN A 107 -15.41 23.29 -12.67
CA ASN A 107 -16.26 24.49 -12.70
C ASN A 107 -15.89 25.60 -11.71
N PHE A 108 -14.83 25.47 -10.93
CA PHE A 108 -14.28 26.56 -10.13
C PHE A 108 -13.47 27.52 -11.00
N GLN A 109 -13.32 28.73 -10.53
CA GLN A 109 -12.43 29.76 -11.04
C GLN A 109 -11.31 29.99 -10.02
N GLY A 110 -10.15 30.46 -10.46
CA GLY A 110 -9.02 30.79 -9.61
C GLY A 110 -7.71 30.86 -10.41
N GLY A 111 -6.69 31.43 -9.81
CA GLY A 111 -5.39 31.68 -10.45
C GLY A 111 -4.38 30.56 -10.19
N ASP A 112 -4.31 30.07 -8.96
CA ASP A 112 -3.42 28.98 -8.54
C ASP A 112 -4.22 27.71 -8.25
N VAL A 113 -3.82 26.59 -8.86
CA VAL A 113 -4.35 25.26 -8.56
C VAL A 113 -3.22 24.41 -7.98
N SER A 114 -3.32 24.09 -6.70
CA SER A 114 -2.45 23.11 -6.05
C SER A 114 -3.13 21.75 -6.02
N MET A 115 -2.47 20.72 -6.55
CA MET A 115 -3.00 19.36 -6.58
C MET A 115 -1.99 18.36 -6.04
N SER A 116 -2.40 17.59 -5.05
CA SER A 116 -1.63 16.50 -4.46
C SER A 116 -2.24 15.17 -4.83
N VAL A 117 -1.44 14.30 -5.44
CA VAL A 117 -1.87 12.95 -5.84
C VAL A 117 -0.90 11.93 -5.26
N PHE A 118 -1.44 10.95 -4.57
CA PHE A 118 -0.70 9.75 -4.22
C PHE A 118 -0.58 8.86 -5.45
N ASN A 119 0.64 8.42 -5.75
CA ASN A 119 0.94 7.54 -6.86
C ASN A 119 1.77 6.35 -6.34
N ALA A 120 1.34 5.13 -6.68
CA ALA A 120 2.07 3.91 -6.40
C ALA A 120 2.53 3.25 -7.70
N TYR A 121 3.82 2.96 -7.76
CA TYR A 121 4.48 2.34 -8.92
C TYR A 121 5.08 1.00 -8.52
N ALA A 122 5.02 0.03 -9.44
CA ALA A 122 5.68 -1.26 -9.28
C ALA A 122 6.59 -1.54 -10.48
N PRO A 123 7.78 -2.14 -10.27
CA PRO A 123 8.62 -2.61 -11.37
C PRO A 123 7.87 -3.62 -12.26
N MET A 124 8.04 -3.47 -13.57
CA MET A 124 7.36 -4.33 -14.56
C MET A 124 7.69 -5.81 -14.39
N VAL A 125 8.89 -6.15 -13.93
CA VAL A 125 9.31 -7.53 -13.65
C VAL A 125 8.42 -8.19 -12.58
N HIS A 126 8.03 -7.44 -11.55
CA HIS A 126 7.15 -7.97 -10.49
C HIS A 126 5.71 -8.11 -10.98
N LEU A 127 5.22 -7.14 -11.76
CA LEU A 127 3.89 -7.21 -12.36
C LEU A 127 3.75 -8.40 -13.31
N GLY A 128 4.75 -8.62 -14.18
CA GLY A 128 4.78 -9.78 -15.09
C GLY A 128 4.79 -11.12 -14.34
N ALA A 129 5.51 -11.21 -13.22
CA ALA A 129 5.48 -12.39 -12.36
C ALA A 129 4.10 -12.64 -11.75
N LEU A 130 3.41 -11.58 -11.27
CA LEU A 130 2.06 -11.68 -10.72
C LEU A 130 1.02 -12.05 -11.78
N GLU A 131 1.12 -11.47 -12.97
CA GLU A 131 0.27 -11.83 -14.13
C GLU A 131 0.45 -13.29 -14.52
N THR A 132 1.69 -13.78 -14.53
CA THR A 132 2.00 -15.19 -14.79
C THR A 132 1.40 -16.11 -13.73
N ILE A 133 1.53 -15.76 -12.45
CA ILE A 133 0.93 -16.51 -11.34
C ILE A 133 -0.59 -16.55 -11.47
N ALA A 134 -1.23 -15.43 -11.76
CA ALA A 134 -2.68 -15.37 -11.95
C ALA A 134 -3.13 -16.28 -13.09
N LYS A 135 -2.43 -16.24 -14.24
CA LYS A 135 -2.68 -17.09 -15.40
C LYS A 135 -2.54 -18.59 -15.08
N ASP A 136 -1.47 -18.98 -14.37
CA ASP A 136 -1.23 -20.37 -13.96
C ASP A 136 -2.27 -20.90 -12.97
N LEU A 137 -2.93 -20.00 -12.27
CA LEU A 137 -4.03 -20.30 -11.34
C LEU A 137 -5.40 -20.26 -12.02
N GLY A 138 -5.47 -19.93 -13.30
CA GLY A 138 -6.72 -19.76 -14.05
C GLY A 138 -7.56 -18.57 -13.59
N LEU A 139 -6.89 -17.50 -13.11
CA LEU A 139 -7.53 -16.30 -12.61
C LEU A 139 -7.43 -15.16 -13.62
N ASP A 140 -8.53 -14.45 -13.81
CA ASP A 140 -8.59 -13.18 -14.53
C ASP A 140 -8.17 -12.06 -13.57
N LEU A 141 -6.99 -11.50 -13.78
CA LEU A 141 -6.48 -10.41 -12.96
C LEU A 141 -7.16 -9.09 -13.34
N LEU A 142 -8.01 -8.57 -12.46
CA LEU A 142 -8.72 -7.30 -12.66
C LEU A 142 -7.82 -6.10 -12.40
N SER A 143 -7.04 -6.16 -11.34
CA SER A 143 -6.10 -5.10 -10.95
C SER A 143 -5.05 -5.62 -9.97
N VAL A 144 -3.97 -4.85 -9.88
CA VAL A 144 -2.97 -4.96 -8.80
C VAL A 144 -3.11 -3.73 -7.93
N ALA A 145 -3.07 -3.91 -6.61
CA ALA A 145 -3.17 -2.82 -5.66
C ALA A 145 -2.00 -2.86 -4.66
N ALA A 146 -1.45 -1.71 -4.32
CA ALA A 146 -0.52 -1.59 -3.21
C ALA A 146 -1.25 -1.92 -1.90
N GLU A 147 -0.75 -2.87 -1.12
CA GLU A 147 -1.40 -3.30 0.13
C GLU A 147 -1.66 -2.14 1.10
N PRO A 148 -0.69 -1.24 1.39
CA PRO A 148 -0.96 -0.11 2.28
C PRO A 148 -2.05 0.84 1.77
N TYR A 149 -2.17 0.98 0.44
CA TYR A 149 -3.26 1.75 -0.17
C TYR A 149 -4.60 1.03 0.00
N ALA A 150 -4.63 -0.28 -0.24
CA ALA A 150 -5.85 -1.08 -0.11
C ALA A 150 -6.36 -1.09 1.33
N VAL A 151 -5.46 -1.23 2.33
CA VAL A 151 -5.81 -1.15 3.76
C VAL A 151 -6.41 0.21 4.11
N ALA A 152 -5.76 1.31 3.70
CA ALA A 152 -6.27 2.66 3.95
C ALA A 152 -7.65 2.92 3.32
N ARG A 153 -7.92 2.29 2.16
CA ARG A 153 -9.21 2.42 1.45
C ARG A 153 -10.30 1.47 1.95
N ALA A 154 -9.93 0.41 2.66
CA ALA A 154 -10.88 -0.57 3.19
C ALA A 154 -11.63 -0.07 4.44
N ILE A 155 -11.15 0.98 5.06
CA ILE A 155 -11.78 1.58 6.25
C ILE A 155 -12.75 2.65 5.77
N GLU A 156 -14.03 2.36 5.89
CA GLU A 156 -15.12 3.32 5.67
C GLU A 156 -15.28 4.17 6.93
N VAL A 157 -14.85 5.43 6.86
CA VAL A 157 -15.12 6.45 7.89
C VAL A 157 -16.16 7.41 7.31
N GLU A 158 -17.25 7.63 8.01
CA GLU A 158 -18.39 8.45 7.53
C GLU A 158 -17.96 9.88 7.17
N ASP A 159 -16.96 10.46 7.85
CA ASP A 159 -16.40 11.77 7.54
C ASP A 159 -14.88 11.67 7.25
N MET A 160 -14.53 11.28 6.02
CA MET A 160 -13.15 11.13 5.59
C MET A 160 -12.34 12.44 5.54
N ILE A 161 -13.00 13.60 5.53
CA ILE A 161 -12.35 14.91 5.26
C ILE A 161 -11.32 15.27 6.33
N ASP A 162 -11.62 14.97 7.60
CA ASP A 162 -10.73 15.27 8.74
C ASP A 162 -10.08 14.03 9.35
N PHE A 163 -10.27 12.86 8.71
CA PHE A 163 -9.71 11.62 9.21
C PHE A 163 -8.20 11.57 8.99
N SER A 164 -7.46 11.38 10.09
CA SER A 164 -6.01 11.20 10.06
C SER A 164 -5.63 9.97 10.89
N ALA A 165 -4.83 9.08 10.29
CA ALA A 165 -4.42 7.84 10.92
C ALA A 165 -3.09 7.33 10.38
N ILE A 166 -2.44 6.47 11.17
CA ILE A 166 -1.32 5.64 10.73
C ILE A 166 -1.81 4.20 10.72
N PHE A 167 -1.75 3.56 9.57
CA PHE A 167 -2.01 2.14 9.42
C PHE A 167 -0.69 1.40 9.45
N ILE A 168 -0.63 0.34 10.25
CA ILE A 168 0.54 -0.51 10.37
C ILE A 168 0.09 -1.94 10.13
N ASP A 169 0.57 -2.54 9.04
CA ASP A 169 0.36 -3.95 8.72
C ASP A 169 1.63 -4.73 9.03
N VAL A 170 1.56 -5.61 10.03
CA VAL A 170 2.70 -6.44 10.47
C VAL A 170 2.56 -7.83 9.89
N GLY A 171 3.23 -8.06 8.77
CA GLY A 171 3.32 -9.36 8.13
C GLY A 171 4.34 -10.31 8.79
N GLY A 172 4.61 -11.43 8.15
CA GLY A 172 5.61 -12.39 8.66
C GLY A 172 7.04 -11.89 8.55
N GLY A 173 7.41 -11.20 7.47
CA GLY A 173 8.77 -10.72 7.18
C GLY A 173 8.91 -9.21 7.09
N THR A 174 7.84 -8.52 6.79
CA THR A 174 7.79 -7.07 6.58
C THR A 174 6.73 -6.42 7.45
N SER A 175 6.87 -5.12 7.68
CA SER A 175 5.82 -4.26 8.22
C SER A 175 5.62 -3.09 7.28
N ASP A 176 4.39 -2.90 6.83
CA ASP A 176 3.99 -1.84 5.93
C ASP A 176 3.25 -0.75 6.68
N ILE A 177 3.63 0.51 6.45
CA ILE A 177 3.02 1.67 7.09
C ILE A 177 2.39 2.54 6.02
N ALA A 178 1.15 2.96 6.26
CA ALA A 178 0.48 4.00 5.48
C ALA A 178 0.08 5.17 6.38
N VAL A 179 0.38 6.38 5.95
CA VAL A 179 0.01 7.61 6.66
C VAL A 179 -1.12 8.28 5.88
N VAL A 180 -2.26 8.41 6.53
CA VAL A 180 -3.43 9.14 6.02
C VAL A 180 -3.56 10.43 6.81
N ARG A 181 -3.75 11.54 6.14
CA ARG A 181 -4.02 12.85 6.72
C ARG A 181 -5.17 13.52 5.98
N ASN A 182 -6.16 14.01 6.75
CA ASN A 182 -7.34 14.68 6.20
C ASN A 182 -8.02 13.86 5.09
N GLY A 183 -8.14 12.54 5.29
CA GLY A 183 -8.73 11.61 4.32
C GLY A 183 -7.84 11.24 3.12
N GLY A 184 -6.67 11.86 2.97
CA GLY A 184 -5.73 11.61 1.87
C GLY A 184 -4.53 10.76 2.30
N LEU A 185 -4.10 9.84 1.44
CA LEU A 185 -2.90 9.04 1.67
C LEU A 185 -1.64 9.87 1.38
N GLU A 186 -0.88 10.24 2.41
CA GLU A 186 0.35 11.04 2.26
C GLU A 186 1.53 10.22 1.75
N GLY A 187 1.64 8.98 2.18
CA GLY A 187 2.73 8.11 1.77
C GLY A 187 2.67 6.73 2.41
N THR A 188 3.54 5.87 1.91
CA THR A 188 3.72 4.52 2.42
C THR A 188 5.20 4.25 2.68
N LYS A 189 5.49 3.42 3.68
CA LYS A 189 6.85 2.98 3.99
C LYS A 189 6.83 1.51 4.41
N MET A 190 7.80 0.74 3.94
CA MET A 190 8.01 -0.64 4.32
C MET A 190 9.28 -0.77 5.16
N PHE A 191 9.23 -1.66 6.14
CA PHE A 191 10.37 -2.11 6.94
C PHE A 191 10.51 -3.62 6.82
N ALA A 192 11.73 -4.10 6.61
CA ALA A 192 12.05 -5.53 6.51
C ALA A 192 12.09 -6.22 7.89
N VAL A 193 11.12 -5.91 8.74
CA VAL A 193 10.92 -6.49 10.08
C VAL A 193 9.46 -6.87 10.22
N GLY A 194 9.19 -8.10 10.63
CA GLY A 194 7.84 -8.62 10.84
C GLY A 194 7.82 -9.71 11.91
N GLY A 195 6.72 -10.41 12.03
CA GLY A 195 6.46 -11.42 13.06
C GLY A 195 7.54 -12.50 13.21
N ARG A 196 8.28 -12.80 12.12
CA ARG A 196 9.41 -13.76 12.19
C ARG A 196 10.59 -13.27 13.04
N ALA A 197 10.76 -11.96 13.21
CA ALA A 197 11.80 -11.42 14.08
C ALA A 197 11.52 -11.82 15.54
N PHE A 198 10.27 -11.71 15.98
CA PHE A 198 9.83 -12.16 17.29
C PHE A 198 10.01 -13.67 17.46
N THR A 199 9.65 -14.48 16.46
CA THR A 199 9.84 -15.92 16.47
C THR A 199 11.31 -16.30 16.60
N LYS A 200 12.20 -15.67 15.81
CA LYS A 200 13.65 -15.89 15.90
C LYS A 200 14.20 -15.54 17.30
N ARG A 201 13.79 -14.40 17.84
CA ARG A 201 14.21 -13.97 19.18
C ARG A 201 13.77 -14.97 20.25
N LEU A 202 12.50 -15.41 20.19
CA LEU A 202 11.96 -16.41 21.11
C LEU A 202 12.71 -17.75 20.99
N ALA A 203 12.97 -18.22 19.77
CA ALA A 203 13.73 -19.44 19.51
C ALA A 203 15.12 -19.39 20.13
N GLN A 204 15.83 -18.27 19.97
CA GLN A 204 17.17 -18.06 20.52
C GLN A 204 17.20 -18.06 22.06
N VAL A 205 16.26 -17.34 22.68
CA VAL A 205 16.25 -17.20 24.16
C VAL A 205 15.77 -18.49 24.83
N ALA A 206 14.74 -19.13 24.28
CA ALA A 206 14.21 -20.37 24.83
C ALA A 206 15.03 -21.62 24.43
N GLY A 207 16.00 -21.50 23.52
CA GLY A 207 16.80 -22.64 23.04
C GLY A 207 15.97 -23.69 22.28
N ILE A 208 14.91 -23.27 21.59
CA ILE A 208 13.97 -24.16 20.88
C ILE A 208 14.02 -23.92 19.37
N GLY A 209 13.55 -24.89 18.59
CA GLY A 209 13.45 -24.74 17.13
C GLY A 209 12.43 -23.67 16.70
N PHE A 210 12.61 -23.13 15.48
CA PHE A 210 11.78 -22.06 14.93
C PHE A 210 10.28 -22.40 14.95
N ASP A 211 9.90 -23.62 14.54
CA ASP A 211 8.48 -24.03 14.48
C ASP A 211 7.83 -24.11 15.87
N ALA A 212 8.60 -24.54 16.88
CA ALA A 212 8.15 -24.58 18.28
C ALA A 212 7.96 -23.16 18.81
N ALA A 213 8.91 -22.26 18.54
CA ALA A 213 8.83 -20.85 18.90
C ALA A 213 7.66 -20.13 18.20
N GLU A 214 7.38 -20.45 16.93
CA GLU A 214 6.23 -19.90 16.20
C GLU A 214 4.91 -20.31 16.84
N LYS A 215 4.76 -21.59 17.19
CA LYS A 215 3.57 -22.09 17.92
C LYS A 215 3.42 -21.42 19.27
N MET A 216 4.51 -21.23 19.99
CA MET A 216 4.53 -20.57 21.29
C MET A 216 4.15 -19.09 21.17
N LYS A 217 4.70 -18.36 20.20
CA LYS A 217 4.32 -16.97 19.89
C LYS A 217 2.83 -16.84 19.57
N ILE A 218 2.31 -17.73 18.73
CA ILE A 218 0.87 -17.75 18.38
C ILE A 218 0.03 -18.07 19.62
N GLY A 219 0.46 -19.04 20.44
CA GLY A 219 -0.20 -19.37 21.71
C GLY A 219 -0.26 -18.20 22.67
N TYR A 220 0.83 -17.42 22.76
CA TYR A 220 0.89 -16.17 23.52
C TYR A 220 -0.14 -15.15 23.02
N SER A 221 -0.14 -14.86 21.71
CA SER A 221 -1.07 -13.89 21.10
C SER A 221 -2.55 -14.29 21.27
N LEU A 222 -2.84 -15.57 21.35
CA LEU A 222 -4.19 -16.10 21.54
C LEU A 222 -4.58 -16.29 23.02
N GLY A 223 -3.71 -15.95 23.98
CA GLY A 223 -3.94 -16.16 25.39
C GLY A 223 -4.07 -17.63 25.79
N LYS A 224 -3.43 -18.55 25.04
CA LYS A 224 -3.53 -20.01 25.23
C LYS A 224 -2.34 -20.62 26.00
N LEU A 225 -1.41 -19.79 26.43
CA LEU A 225 -0.26 -20.25 27.20
C LEU A 225 -0.53 -20.21 28.70
N PRO A 226 0.15 -21.09 29.50
CA PRO A 226 0.18 -20.99 30.97
C PRO A 226 0.69 -19.61 31.42
N PRO A 227 0.26 -19.14 32.63
CA PRO A 227 0.64 -17.83 33.15
C PRO A 227 2.15 -17.59 33.27
N ASP A 228 2.91 -18.58 33.66
CA ASP A 228 4.37 -18.56 33.79
C ASP A 228 5.05 -18.32 32.45
N GLN A 229 4.69 -19.10 31.41
CA GLN A 229 5.20 -18.92 30.06
C GLN A 229 4.77 -17.58 29.46
N THR A 230 3.56 -17.12 29.73
CA THR A 230 3.06 -15.84 29.31
C THR A 230 3.90 -14.70 29.87
N ALA A 231 4.23 -14.75 31.17
CA ALA A 231 5.06 -13.75 31.83
C ALA A 231 6.51 -13.72 31.30
N ASP A 232 7.09 -14.89 31.00
CA ASP A 232 8.44 -14.97 30.44
C ASP A 232 8.51 -14.41 29.00
N ILE A 233 7.50 -14.68 28.18
CA ILE A 233 7.43 -14.14 26.83
C ILE A 233 7.16 -12.62 26.84
N ALA A 234 6.30 -12.14 27.75
CA ALA A 234 6.06 -10.71 27.90
C ALA A 234 7.36 -9.94 28.18
N LYS A 235 8.16 -10.39 29.14
CA LYS A 235 9.47 -9.80 29.44
C LYS A 235 10.47 -9.83 28.30
N LEU A 236 10.33 -10.78 27.37
CA LEU A 236 11.21 -10.90 26.21
C LEU A 236 10.87 -9.88 25.14
N PHE A 237 9.63 -9.42 25.07
CA PHE A 237 9.12 -8.51 24.03
C PHE A 237 8.98 -7.05 24.52
N GLU A 238 9.18 -6.78 25.80
CA GLU A 238 9.39 -5.45 26.37
C GLU A 238 10.84 -4.95 26.10
#